data_b4c0f245323e94d9f36044d5f720d1ee
#
_entry.id   b4c0f245323e94d9f36044d5f720d1ee
#
_cell.length_a   1.000
_cell.length_b   1.000
_cell.length_c   1.000
_cell.angle_alpha   90.00
_cell.angle_beta   90.00
_cell.angle_gamma   90.00
#
_symmetry.space_group_name_H-M   'P 1'
#
loop_
_entity.id
_entity.type
_entity.pdbx_description
1 polymer ?
#
loop_
_entity_poly.entity_id
_entity_poly.type
_entity_poly.pdbx_seq_one_letter_code
_entity_poly.pdbx_strand_id
1 'polypeptide(L)'
;MATVTHAGTIYALREGESALDALLRGGANVDFSCRKGSCQSCMLRVTSGEVPERTLRGLRPSLVESGHFLPCLCTHEGDIEVEGPDRSKMVCEAIVADVTTLAPGVARVQLEPEIQLDCAPGQFLNIVRDGVARAATR
;
A
#
# COMPACT_ATOMS: atom_id res chain seq x y z
N MET A 1 0.67 20.22 17.87
CA MET A 1 1.50 19.97 16.67
C MET A 1 1.29 18.51 16.31
N ALA A 2 0.97 18.20 15.08
CA ALA A 2 0.74 16.83 14.66
C ALA A 2 2.07 16.09 14.45
N THR A 3 2.13 14.85 14.89
CA THR A 3 3.31 14.00 14.70
C THR A 3 2.92 12.63 14.16
N VAL A 4 3.84 12.02 13.42
CA VAL A 4 3.76 10.60 13.04
C VAL A 4 5.01 9.89 13.54
N THR A 5 4.81 8.83 14.31
CA THR A 5 5.89 7.98 14.82
C THR A 5 5.99 6.73 13.95
N HIS A 6 7.15 6.45 13.39
CA HIS A 6 7.43 5.28 12.59
C HIS A 6 8.77 4.66 12.98
N ALA A 7 8.78 3.37 13.25
CA ALA A 7 9.98 2.65 13.70
C ALA A 7 10.71 3.33 14.88
N GLY A 8 9.95 3.88 15.85
CA GLY A 8 10.47 4.56 17.02
C GLY A 8 10.98 5.99 16.79
N THR A 9 10.90 6.50 15.56
CA THR A 9 11.29 7.87 15.22
C THR A 9 10.06 8.75 15.04
N ILE A 10 10.09 9.95 15.64
CA ILE A 10 8.99 10.92 15.60
C ILE A 10 9.25 11.93 14.48
N TYR A 11 8.26 12.12 13.62
CA TYR A 11 8.28 13.08 12.50
C TYR A 11 7.17 14.10 12.71
N ALA A 12 7.55 15.36 12.91
CA ALA A 12 6.57 16.46 13.04
C ALA A 12 6.01 16.83 11.66
N LEU A 13 4.69 16.94 11.55
CA LEU A 13 4.02 17.43 10.36
C LEU A 13 4.06 18.97 10.33
N ARG A 14 4.28 19.52 9.14
CA ARG A 14 4.09 20.94 8.84
C ARG A 14 2.63 21.21 8.48
N GLU A 15 2.22 22.45 8.55
CA GLU A 15 0.88 22.84 8.15
C GLU A 15 0.59 22.40 6.69
N GLY A 16 -0.50 21.66 6.50
CA GLY A 16 -0.89 21.12 5.19
C GLY A 16 -0.06 19.94 4.67
N GLU A 17 0.96 19.51 5.42
CA GLU A 17 1.80 18.37 5.03
C GLU A 17 1.09 17.04 5.27
N SER A 18 1.23 16.09 4.35
CA SER A 18 0.74 14.72 4.58
C SER A 18 1.70 13.94 5.49
N ALA A 19 1.18 12.93 6.18
CA ALA A 19 2.00 12.02 6.96
C ALA A 19 3.08 11.34 6.10
N LEU A 20 2.77 11.00 4.84
CA LEU A 20 3.77 10.47 3.90
C LEU A 20 4.91 11.47 3.64
N ASP A 21 4.57 12.74 3.37
CA ASP A 21 5.59 13.73 3.06
C ASP A 21 6.48 14.03 4.27
N ALA A 22 5.90 14.06 5.48
CA ALA A 22 6.67 14.22 6.73
C ALA A 22 7.65 13.05 6.94
N LEU A 23 7.20 11.81 6.72
CA LEU A 23 8.03 10.61 6.80
C LEU A 23 9.17 10.65 5.78
N LEU A 24 8.88 10.94 4.52
CA LEU A 24 9.88 11.01 3.46
C LEU A 24 10.88 12.14 3.69
N ARG A 25 10.43 13.30 4.11
CA ARG A 25 11.29 14.44 4.46
C ARG A 25 12.24 14.10 5.61
N GLY A 26 11.78 13.29 6.56
CA GLY A 26 12.59 12.83 7.68
C GLY A 26 13.45 11.62 7.37
N GLY A 27 13.43 11.11 6.14
CA GLY A 27 14.28 9.99 5.70
C GLY A 27 13.74 8.61 6.05
N ALA A 28 12.44 8.49 6.41
CA ALA A 28 11.82 7.18 6.63
C ALA A 28 11.76 6.37 5.32
N ASN A 29 12.04 5.08 5.43
CA ASN A 29 11.94 4.16 4.30
C ASN A 29 10.48 3.68 4.15
N VAL A 30 9.69 4.43 3.38
CA VAL A 30 8.30 4.13 3.06
C VAL A 30 8.13 4.10 1.55
N ASP A 31 7.55 3.01 1.04
CA ASP A 31 7.22 2.90 -0.38
C ASP A 31 6.17 3.96 -0.77
N PHE A 32 6.30 4.53 -1.95
CA PHE A 32 5.31 5.48 -2.48
C PHE A 32 5.35 5.54 -4.01
N SER A 33 4.26 6.00 -4.61
CA SER A 33 4.17 6.23 -6.05
C SER A 33 3.28 7.44 -6.36
N CYS A 34 1.96 7.27 -6.49
CA CYS A 34 1.05 8.30 -7.02
C CYS A 34 0.84 9.52 -6.12
N ARG A 35 1.01 9.42 -4.81
CA ARG A 35 0.72 10.44 -3.78
C ARG A 35 -0.72 10.99 -3.80
N LYS A 36 -1.65 10.29 -4.45
CA LYS A 36 -3.05 10.70 -4.65
C LYS A 36 -4.07 9.69 -4.14
N GLY A 37 -3.61 8.67 -3.42
CA GLY A 37 -4.46 7.64 -2.85
C GLY A 37 -4.94 6.56 -3.84
N SER A 38 -4.38 6.49 -5.04
CA SER A 38 -4.84 5.54 -6.07
C SER A 38 -4.05 4.23 -6.09
N CYS A 39 -2.72 4.29 -5.97
CA CYS A 39 -1.86 3.12 -6.15
C CYS A 39 -1.70 2.25 -4.91
N GLN A 40 -2.03 2.76 -3.72
CA GLN A 40 -1.91 2.09 -2.42
C GLN A 40 -0.47 1.66 -2.04
N SER A 41 0.55 2.05 -2.80
CA SER A 41 1.95 1.68 -2.53
C SER A 41 2.47 2.19 -1.20
N CYS A 42 1.97 3.34 -0.74
CA CYS A 42 2.39 3.97 0.52
C CYS A 42 1.65 3.45 1.76
N MET A 43 0.79 2.45 1.61
CA MET A 43 -0.04 1.94 2.71
C MET A 43 0.79 1.61 3.95
N LEU A 44 0.33 2.10 5.09
CA LEU A 44 0.86 1.79 6.42
C LEU A 44 -0.27 1.31 7.32
N ARG A 45 0.08 0.80 8.49
CA ARG A 45 -0.87 0.41 9.54
C ARG A 45 -0.73 1.35 10.71
N VAL A 46 -1.85 1.92 11.18
CA VAL A 46 -1.89 2.71 12.41
C VAL A 46 -1.95 1.75 13.61
N THR A 47 -1.08 1.97 14.58
CA THR A 47 -1.03 1.21 15.84
C THR A 47 -1.57 2.02 17.01
N SER A 48 -1.52 3.34 16.92
CA SER A 48 -2.06 4.26 17.92
C SER A 48 -2.50 5.57 17.27
N GLY A 49 -3.54 6.19 17.82
CA GLY A 49 -4.14 7.41 17.30
C GLY A 49 -5.24 7.17 16.28
N GLU A 50 -5.80 8.24 15.73
CA GLU A 50 -6.89 8.20 14.76
C GLU A 50 -6.44 8.83 13.44
N VAL A 51 -6.90 8.26 12.34
CA VAL A 51 -6.64 8.76 10.99
C VAL A 51 -7.93 9.23 10.33
N PRO A 52 -7.90 10.28 9.51
CA PRO A 52 -9.08 10.78 8.81
C PRO A 52 -9.69 9.72 7.87
N GLU A 53 -11.02 9.67 7.78
CA GLU A 53 -11.76 8.72 6.93
C GLU A 53 -11.30 8.74 5.46
N ARG A 54 -10.94 9.92 4.93
CA ARG A 54 -10.43 10.06 3.56
C ARG A 54 -9.20 9.21 3.27
N THR A 55 -8.42 8.84 4.30
CA THR A 55 -7.22 8.00 4.18
C THR A 55 -7.53 6.53 3.94
N LEU A 56 -8.79 6.13 4.13
CA LEU A 56 -9.29 4.77 3.96
C LEU A 56 -9.87 4.54 2.56
N ARG A 57 -9.90 5.58 1.75
CA ARG A 57 -10.53 5.56 0.44
C ARG A 57 -9.92 4.50 -0.49
N GLY A 58 -10.78 3.65 -1.03
CA GLY A 58 -10.39 2.60 -1.97
C GLY A 58 -9.72 1.38 -1.34
N LEU A 59 -9.55 1.36 -0.02
CA LEU A 59 -9.08 0.18 0.69
C LEU A 59 -10.20 -0.85 0.86
N ARG A 60 -9.83 -2.12 0.82
CA ARG A 60 -10.77 -3.21 1.13
C ARG A 60 -11.18 -3.16 2.61
N PRO A 61 -12.43 -3.53 2.95
CA PRO A 61 -12.90 -3.52 4.35
C PRO A 61 -11.95 -4.24 5.31
N SER A 62 -11.41 -5.40 4.93
CA SER A 62 -10.47 -6.16 5.76
C SER A 62 -9.16 -5.43 6.08
N LEU A 63 -8.70 -4.57 5.19
CA LEU A 63 -7.53 -3.71 5.43
C LEU A 63 -7.87 -2.57 6.39
N VAL A 64 -9.04 -1.95 6.20
CA VAL A 64 -9.53 -0.89 7.10
C VAL A 64 -9.71 -1.43 8.51
N GLU A 65 -10.35 -2.58 8.68
CA GLU A 65 -10.56 -3.25 9.97
C GLU A 65 -9.24 -3.62 10.67
N SER A 66 -8.20 -3.88 9.89
CA SER A 66 -6.86 -4.17 10.42
C SER A 66 -5.97 -2.93 10.59
N GLY A 67 -6.56 -1.73 10.49
CA GLY A 67 -5.88 -0.46 10.77
C GLY A 67 -5.04 0.09 9.63
N HIS A 68 -5.17 -0.43 8.41
CA HIS A 68 -4.42 0.10 7.27
C HIS A 68 -5.02 1.41 6.77
N PHE A 69 -4.17 2.31 6.30
CA PHE A 69 -4.55 3.61 5.77
C PHE A 69 -3.53 4.11 4.74
N LEU A 70 -3.88 5.18 4.03
CA LEU A 70 -3.04 5.81 3.02
C LEU A 70 -2.42 7.11 3.57
N PRO A 71 -1.16 7.10 4.00
CA PRO A 71 -0.51 8.27 4.59
C PRO A 71 -0.36 9.45 3.62
N CYS A 72 -0.41 9.23 2.31
CA CYS A 72 -0.41 10.32 1.31
C CYS A 72 -1.67 11.20 1.36
N LEU A 73 -2.78 10.69 1.92
CA LEU A 73 -4.02 11.42 2.12
C LEU A 73 -4.19 11.89 3.58
N CYS A 74 -3.25 11.53 4.45
CA CYS A 74 -3.34 11.79 5.88
C CYS A 74 -2.71 13.16 6.22
N THR A 75 -3.56 14.18 6.30
CA THR A 75 -3.26 15.41 7.02
C THR A 75 -4.09 15.36 8.29
N HIS A 76 -3.50 15.31 9.46
CA HIS A 76 -4.20 15.10 10.72
C HIS A 76 -3.74 16.10 11.79
N GLU A 77 -4.55 16.20 12.84
CA GLU A 77 -4.22 16.91 14.06
C GLU A 77 -4.02 15.87 15.17
N GLY A 78 -2.94 16.03 15.94
CA GLY A 78 -2.59 15.08 17.00
C GLY A 78 -1.45 14.14 16.62
N ASP A 79 -1.29 13.10 17.41
CA ASP A 79 -0.19 12.16 17.25
C ASP A 79 -0.71 10.81 16.81
N ILE A 80 -0.04 10.22 15.81
CA ILE A 80 -0.29 8.85 15.39
C ILE A 80 0.99 8.04 15.42
N GLU A 81 0.87 6.77 15.73
CA GLU A 81 1.95 5.81 15.61
C GLU A 81 1.62 4.80 14.51
N VAL A 82 2.59 4.54 13.65
CA VAL A 82 2.40 3.72 12.45
C VAL A 82 3.53 2.71 12.28
N GLU A 83 3.20 1.61 11.65
CA GLU A 83 4.16 0.59 11.25
C GLU A 83 3.99 0.22 9.78
N GLY A 84 4.89 -0.59 9.25
CA GLY A 84 4.80 -1.13 7.90
C GLY A 84 3.51 -1.93 7.69
N PRO A 85 3.05 -2.06 6.43
CA PRO A 85 1.83 -2.79 6.13
C PRO A 85 1.98 -4.29 6.46
N ASP A 86 0.89 -4.90 6.93
CA ASP A 86 0.84 -6.35 7.10
C ASP A 86 0.77 -7.03 5.71
N ARG A 87 1.93 -7.40 5.20
CA ARG A 87 2.07 -8.01 3.87
C ARG A 87 1.36 -9.37 3.77
N SER A 88 1.15 -10.08 4.87
CA SER A 88 0.42 -11.36 4.86
C SER A 88 -1.02 -11.22 4.39
N LYS A 89 -1.60 -10.04 4.55
CA LYS A 89 -2.97 -9.72 4.09
C LYS A 89 -3.03 -9.10 2.69
N MET A 90 -1.88 -8.78 2.11
CA MET A 90 -1.78 -8.04 0.85
C MET A 90 -1.20 -8.89 -0.27
N VAL A 91 -0.44 -9.91 0.06
CA VAL A 91 0.27 -10.78 -0.89
C VAL A 91 -0.18 -12.21 -0.64
N CYS A 92 -0.49 -12.94 -1.70
CA CYS A 92 -0.62 -14.39 -1.66
C CYS A 92 0.38 -15.02 -2.62
N GLU A 93 0.83 -16.21 -2.33
CA GLU A 93 1.65 -16.98 -3.25
C GLU A 93 0.79 -17.49 -4.41
N ALA A 94 1.41 -17.61 -5.57
CA ALA A 94 0.79 -18.18 -6.75
C ALA A 94 1.83 -18.99 -7.52
N ILE A 95 1.41 -20.13 -8.06
CA ILE A 95 2.23 -20.92 -8.97
C ILE A 95 1.96 -20.52 -10.41
N VAL A 96 2.97 -20.61 -11.26
CA VAL A 96 2.81 -20.44 -12.70
C VAL A 96 2.29 -21.77 -13.26
N ALA A 97 1.01 -21.81 -13.63
CA ALA A 97 0.37 -23.00 -14.16
C ALA A 97 0.66 -23.20 -15.65
N ASP A 98 0.72 -22.11 -16.42
CA ASP A 98 1.01 -22.15 -17.86
C ASP A 98 1.69 -20.86 -18.34
N VAL A 99 2.53 -21.00 -19.36
CA VAL A 99 3.12 -19.89 -20.11
C VAL A 99 3.00 -20.17 -21.60
N THR A 100 2.17 -19.40 -22.28
CA THR A 100 1.96 -19.54 -23.73
C THR A 100 2.45 -18.29 -24.47
N THR A 101 3.34 -18.46 -25.44
CA THR A 101 3.76 -17.37 -26.33
C THR A 101 2.66 -17.04 -27.32
N LEU A 102 2.17 -15.82 -27.32
CA LEU A 102 1.09 -15.38 -28.23
C LEU A 102 1.63 -14.67 -29.46
N ALA A 103 2.74 -13.95 -29.32
CA ALA A 103 3.43 -13.23 -30.40
C ALA A 103 4.90 -12.98 -29.99
N PRO A 104 5.77 -12.54 -30.89
CA PRO A 104 7.13 -12.13 -30.53
C PRO A 104 7.13 -11.09 -29.38
N GLY A 105 7.75 -11.45 -28.24
CA GLY A 105 7.80 -10.61 -27.06
C GLY A 105 6.53 -10.53 -26.21
N VAL A 106 5.48 -11.30 -26.56
CA VAL A 106 4.20 -11.33 -25.81
C VAL A 106 3.91 -12.75 -25.35
N ALA A 107 3.77 -12.94 -24.06
CA ALA A 107 3.38 -14.22 -23.47
C ALA A 107 2.16 -14.06 -22.55
N ARG A 108 1.28 -15.05 -22.59
CA ARG A 108 0.23 -15.24 -21.58
C ARG A 108 0.80 -16.09 -20.45
N VAL A 109 0.70 -15.58 -19.23
CA VAL A 109 1.07 -16.31 -18.02
C VAL A 109 -0.20 -16.60 -17.23
N GLN A 110 -0.46 -17.87 -16.97
CA GLN A 110 -1.57 -18.31 -16.13
C GLN A 110 -1.03 -18.58 -14.72
N LEU A 111 -1.64 -17.92 -13.73
CA LEU A 111 -1.27 -18.04 -12.31
C LEU A 111 -2.41 -18.73 -11.55
N GLU A 112 -2.05 -19.64 -10.69
CA GLU A 112 -2.95 -20.25 -9.70
C GLU A 112 -2.56 -19.74 -8.31
N PRO A 113 -3.34 -18.79 -7.74
CA PRO A 113 -3.09 -18.29 -6.41
C PRO A 113 -3.51 -19.32 -5.34
N GLU A 114 -2.82 -19.33 -4.21
CA GLU A 114 -3.16 -20.20 -3.06
C GLU A 114 -4.53 -19.89 -2.44
N ILE A 115 -5.01 -18.66 -2.63
CA ILE A 115 -6.30 -18.21 -2.12
C ILE A 115 -7.19 -17.75 -3.28
N GLN A 116 -8.50 -17.87 -3.09
CA GLN A 116 -9.45 -17.30 -4.05
C GLN A 116 -9.34 -15.78 -4.03
N LEU A 117 -9.05 -15.17 -5.19
CA LEU A 117 -9.01 -13.73 -5.36
C LEU A 117 -10.36 -13.23 -5.87
N ASP A 118 -11.04 -12.45 -5.05
CA ASP A 118 -12.23 -11.71 -5.49
C ASP A 118 -11.80 -10.48 -6.28
N CYS A 119 -12.00 -10.53 -7.59
CA CYS A 119 -11.62 -9.45 -8.51
C CYS A 119 -12.86 -8.79 -9.10
N ALA A 120 -12.88 -7.46 -9.09
CA ALA A 120 -13.89 -6.67 -9.78
C ALA A 120 -13.29 -5.95 -11.01
N PRO A 121 -14.10 -5.65 -12.03
CA PRO A 121 -13.63 -4.86 -13.18
C PRO A 121 -13.00 -3.53 -12.75
N GLY A 122 -11.88 -3.16 -13.35
CA GLY A 122 -11.13 -1.94 -13.03
C GLY A 122 -10.13 -2.06 -11.87
N GLN A 123 -10.07 -3.18 -11.19
CA GLN A 123 -9.02 -3.45 -10.21
C GLN A 123 -7.72 -3.88 -10.89
N PHE A 124 -6.61 -3.61 -10.23
CA PHE A 124 -5.29 -4.06 -10.64
C PHE A 124 -4.62 -4.83 -9.50
N LEU A 125 -3.62 -5.62 -9.84
CA LEU A 125 -2.75 -6.29 -8.88
C LEU A 125 -1.29 -6.10 -9.28
N ASN A 126 -0.42 -6.20 -8.30
CA ASN A 126 1.01 -6.19 -8.52
C ASN A 126 1.53 -7.63 -8.46
N ILE A 127 2.31 -8.03 -9.46
CA ILE A 127 3.03 -9.28 -9.43
C ILE A 127 4.40 -9.02 -8.80
N VAL A 128 4.72 -9.78 -7.75
CA VAL A 128 6.01 -9.72 -7.06
C VAL A 128 6.80 -10.96 -7.46
N ARG A 129 7.99 -10.74 -8.00
CA ARG A 129 8.94 -11.82 -8.30
C ARG A 129 10.26 -11.47 -7.64
N ASP A 130 10.87 -12.44 -6.95
CA ASP A 130 12.18 -12.29 -6.30
C ASP A 130 12.29 -11.03 -5.42
N GLY A 131 11.20 -10.67 -4.73
CA GLY A 131 11.12 -9.48 -3.87
C GLY A 131 10.94 -8.14 -4.59
N VAL A 132 10.88 -8.13 -5.91
CA VAL A 132 10.64 -6.93 -6.72
C VAL A 132 9.20 -6.87 -7.19
N ALA A 133 8.46 -5.86 -6.70
CA ALA A 133 7.10 -5.60 -7.19
C ALA A 133 7.13 -5.00 -8.60
N ARG A 134 6.37 -5.59 -9.52
CA ARG A 134 6.10 -5.01 -10.84
C ARG A 134 4.60 -4.84 -11.01
N ALA A 135 4.18 -3.65 -11.39
CA ALA A 135 2.78 -3.41 -11.74
C ALA A 135 2.43 -4.22 -13.00
N ALA A 136 1.40 -5.06 -12.89
CA ALA A 136 0.79 -5.66 -14.06
C ALA A 136 -0.22 -4.66 -14.62
N THR A 137 0.13 -3.99 -15.69
CA THR A 137 -0.80 -3.21 -16.49
C THR A 137 -1.52 -4.15 -17.47
N ARG A 138 -2.84 -4.01 -17.53
CA ARG A 138 -3.65 -4.61 -18.61
C ARG A 138 -3.46 -3.84 -19.89
#